data_fe0e4ef73cc9dcfa6bad0f22a7436d62
#
_entry.id   fe0e4ef73cc9dcfa6bad0f22a7436d62
#
_cell.length_a   1.000
_cell.length_b   1.000
_cell.length_c   1.000
_cell.angle_alpha   90.00
_cell.angle_beta   90.00
_cell.angle_gamma   90.00
#
_symmetry.space_group_name_H-M   'P 1'
#
loop_
_entity.id
_entity.type
_entity.pdbx_description
1 polymer ?
#
loop_
_entity_poly.entity_id
_entity_poly.type
_entity_poly.pdbx_seq_one_letter_code
_entity_poly.pdbx_strand_id
1 'polypeptide(L)'
;MKTKIAIASDDVGFARKEGIKKYLIEEKNMEIVYDPVTCKEQGVNNFARLADEMAGIIQRDECRLGIYICGTGIGFTCQINKHWGIRAVAVTNPYSAKRARLSNNAQVIGLGCRVNDLEYSKMIVDAWLDNPFDFTTARENSKKNLLEAERNDNALLVKPADVRWNMGFRPDDEKSEG
;
A
#
# COMPACT_ATOMS: atom_id res chain seq x y z
N MET A 1 20.12 -4.97 0.91
CA MET A 1 19.44 -3.68 1.22
C MET A 1 18.15 -4.02 2.00
N LYS A 2 17.76 -3.18 2.96
CA LYS A 2 16.48 -3.36 3.66
C LYS A 2 15.31 -3.01 2.75
N THR A 3 14.19 -3.72 2.89
CA THR A 3 12.96 -3.36 2.21
C THR A 3 12.41 -2.05 2.78
N LYS A 4 12.11 -1.10 1.93
CA LYS A 4 11.57 0.22 2.30
C LYS A 4 10.06 0.21 2.34
N ILE A 5 9.50 0.90 3.33
CA ILE A 5 8.05 1.01 3.51
C ILE A 5 7.65 2.38 4.06
N ALA A 6 6.51 2.87 3.60
CA ALA A 6 5.84 4.05 4.16
C ALA A 6 4.81 3.62 5.21
N ILE A 7 4.71 4.36 6.31
CA ILE A 7 3.67 4.15 7.32
C ILE A 7 3.09 5.49 7.75
N ALA A 8 1.76 5.54 7.90
CA ALA A 8 1.08 6.74 8.39
C ALA A 8 -0.18 6.37 9.19
N SER A 9 -0.68 7.31 9.95
CA SER A 9 -1.97 7.18 10.64
C SER A 9 -2.63 8.55 10.84
N ASP A 10 -3.92 8.54 11.16
CA ASP A 10 -4.53 9.65 11.88
C ASP A 10 -4.24 9.57 13.39
N ASP A 11 -4.82 10.49 14.16
CA ASP A 11 -4.67 10.52 15.62
C ASP A 11 -5.28 9.27 16.31
N VAL A 12 -6.36 8.73 15.75
CA VAL A 12 -7.01 7.53 16.28
C VAL A 12 -6.13 6.29 16.11
N GLY A 13 -5.45 6.19 14.98
CA GLY A 13 -4.57 5.07 14.65
C GLY A 13 -3.15 5.19 15.22
N PHE A 14 -2.78 6.32 15.82
CA PHE A 14 -1.38 6.64 16.18
C PHE A 14 -0.72 5.57 17.05
N ALA A 15 -1.33 5.18 18.17
CA ALA A 15 -0.75 4.16 19.06
C ALA A 15 -0.56 2.81 18.35
N ARG A 16 -1.49 2.43 17.48
CA ARG A 16 -1.38 1.22 16.66
C ARG A 16 -0.27 1.34 15.62
N LYS A 17 -0.13 2.50 14.99
CA LYS A 17 0.96 2.80 14.05
C LYS A 17 2.31 2.61 14.71
N GLU A 18 2.52 3.14 15.90
CA GLU A 18 3.79 2.99 16.62
C GLU A 18 4.09 1.52 16.93
N GLY A 19 3.10 0.71 17.32
CA GLY A 19 3.27 -0.71 17.52
C GLY A 19 3.64 -1.48 16.25
N ILE A 20 2.97 -1.19 15.13
CA ILE A 20 3.31 -1.79 13.83
C ILE A 20 4.66 -1.30 13.31
N LYS A 21 4.98 -0.01 13.46
CA LYS A 21 6.29 0.53 13.10
C LYS A 21 7.43 -0.18 13.84
N LYS A 22 7.30 -0.35 15.15
CA LYS A 22 8.28 -1.10 15.95
C LYS A 22 8.45 -2.52 15.42
N TYR A 23 7.36 -3.21 15.16
CA TYR A 23 7.35 -4.56 14.59
C TYR A 23 8.10 -4.63 13.23
N LEU A 24 7.81 -3.69 12.33
CA LEU A 24 8.45 -3.64 11.01
C LEU A 24 9.97 -3.42 11.11
N ILE A 25 10.43 -2.59 12.04
CA ILE A 25 11.85 -2.30 12.23
C ILE A 25 12.57 -3.46 12.92
N GLU A 26 12.05 -3.92 14.05
CA GLU A 26 12.75 -4.85 14.95
C GLU A 26 12.63 -6.32 14.51
N GLU A 27 11.45 -6.71 14.01
CA GLU A 27 11.18 -8.11 13.68
C GLU A 27 11.23 -8.39 12.15
N LYS A 28 10.83 -7.41 11.30
CA LYS A 28 10.88 -7.57 9.84
C LYS A 28 12.10 -6.92 9.18
N ASN A 29 12.97 -6.26 9.94
CA ASN A 29 14.19 -5.60 9.46
C ASN A 29 13.94 -4.63 8.28
N MET A 30 12.82 -3.89 8.33
CA MET A 30 12.44 -2.93 7.29
C MET A 30 12.96 -1.52 7.59
N GLU A 31 13.06 -0.70 6.55
CA GLU A 31 13.41 0.72 6.63
C GLU A 31 12.15 1.56 6.43
N ILE A 32 11.83 2.40 7.43
CA ILE A 32 10.70 3.34 7.33
C ILE A 32 11.19 4.60 6.63
N VAL A 33 10.66 4.89 5.44
CA VAL A 33 11.04 6.06 4.64
C VAL A 33 10.05 7.21 4.74
N TYR A 34 8.86 6.96 5.29
CA TYR A 34 7.83 7.95 5.52
C TYR A 34 7.06 7.60 6.79
N ASP A 35 7.08 8.49 7.76
CA ASP A 35 6.37 8.39 9.04
C ASP A 35 6.00 9.78 9.53
N PRO A 36 4.94 10.39 8.97
CA PRO A 36 4.51 11.71 9.41
C PRO A 36 4.01 11.66 10.85
N VAL A 37 4.43 12.64 11.65
CA VAL A 37 3.92 12.80 13.01
C VAL A 37 2.49 13.32 12.93
N THR A 38 1.56 12.50 13.35
CA THR A 38 0.13 12.81 13.39
C THR A 38 -0.37 12.66 14.81
N CYS A 39 -0.13 13.66 15.65
CA CYS A 39 -0.77 13.75 16.96
C CYS A 39 -1.75 14.93 16.98
N LYS A 40 -2.73 14.87 17.86
CA LYS A 40 -3.75 15.93 18.03
C LYS A 40 -3.14 17.33 18.21
N GLU A 41 -1.99 17.40 18.83
CA GLU A 41 -1.29 18.65 19.18
C GLU A 41 -0.70 19.36 17.96
N GLN A 42 -0.49 18.64 16.83
CA GLN A 42 0.10 19.19 15.62
C GLN A 42 -0.91 19.42 14.49
N GLY A 43 -2.20 19.20 14.72
CA GLY A 43 -3.29 19.57 13.80
C GLY A 43 -3.35 18.81 12.46
N VAL A 44 -2.58 17.73 12.30
CA VAL A 44 -2.53 16.99 11.04
C VAL A 44 -3.40 15.75 11.13
N ASN A 45 -4.71 15.94 11.06
CA ASN A 45 -5.68 14.84 11.00
C ASN A 45 -6.40 14.80 9.64
N ASN A 46 -5.64 14.90 8.55
CA ASN A 46 -6.21 14.89 7.20
C ASN A 46 -5.72 13.65 6.44
N PHE A 47 -6.52 12.59 6.49
CA PHE A 47 -6.20 11.35 5.77
C PHE A 47 -6.04 11.55 4.25
N ALA A 48 -6.71 12.55 3.66
CA ALA A 48 -6.59 12.84 2.23
C ALA A 48 -5.18 13.34 1.90
N ARG A 49 -4.66 14.30 2.68
CA ARG A 49 -3.29 14.80 2.52
C ARG A 49 -2.26 13.68 2.71
N LEU A 50 -2.42 12.85 3.74
CA LEU A 50 -1.51 11.72 3.99
C LEU A 50 -1.55 10.71 2.84
N ALA A 51 -2.72 10.53 2.22
CA ALA A 51 -2.87 9.67 1.04
C ALA A 51 -2.12 10.24 -0.18
N ASP A 52 -2.23 11.55 -0.42
CA ASP A 52 -1.53 12.24 -1.50
C ASP A 52 -0.01 12.15 -1.33
N GLU A 53 0.49 12.40 -0.11
CA GLU A 53 1.91 12.31 0.22
C GLU A 53 2.46 10.88 0.03
N MET A 54 1.77 9.87 0.57
CA MET A 54 2.17 8.46 0.43
C MET A 54 2.11 8.00 -1.04
N ALA A 55 1.09 8.40 -1.79
CA ALA A 55 1.00 8.11 -3.21
C ALA A 55 2.19 8.68 -3.99
N GLY A 56 2.56 9.94 -3.72
CA GLY A 56 3.72 10.58 -4.32
C GLY A 56 5.03 9.86 -4.04
N ILE A 57 5.24 9.40 -2.81
CA ILE A 57 6.43 8.61 -2.42
C ILE A 57 6.50 7.30 -3.21
N ILE A 58 5.39 6.57 -3.33
CA ILE A 58 5.33 5.33 -4.10
C ILE A 58 5.54 5.61 -5.60
N GLN A 59 4.91 6.63 -6.14
CA GLN A 59 5.04 7.00 -7.55
C GLN A 59 6.47 7.43 -7.93
N ARG A 60 7.22 8.04 -7.02
CA ARG A 60 8.64 8.37 -7.22
C ARG A 60 9.61 7.21 -6.94
N ASP A 61 9.06 6.01 -6.65
CA ASP A 61 9.84 4.80 -6.34
C ASP A 61 10.78 4.94 -5.13
N GLU A 62 10.42 5.79 -4.18
CA GLU A 62 11.15 5.93 -2.91
C GLU A 62 10.91 4.71 -2.00
N CYS A 63 9.71 4.15 -2.08
CA CYS A 63 9.36 2.80 -1.62
C CYS A 63 8.20 2.25 -2.46
N ARG A 64 7.89 0.95 -2.31
CA ARG A 64 6.78 0.30 -3.03
C ARG A 64 5.66 -0.20 -2.14
N LEU A 65 5.81 -0.04 -0.84
CA LEU A 65 4.87 -0.56 0.15
C LEU A 65 4.43 0.54 1.09
N GLY A 66 3.17 0.51 1.48
CA GLY A 66 2.60 1.45 2.43
C GLY A 66 1.59 0.83 3.37
N ILE A 67 1.57 1.29 4.61
CA ILE A 67 0.56 0.93 5.61
C ILE A 67 -0.05 2.22 6.17
N TYR A 68 -1.37 2.29 6.16
CA TYR A 68 -2.09 3.35 6.84
C TYR A 68 -3.01 2.79 7.92
N ILE A 69 -3.05 3.45 9.07
CA ILE A 69 -3.84 3.02 10.22
C ILE A 69 -4.75 4.14 10.69
N CYS A 70 -6.05 3.88 10.72
CA CYS A 70 -7.05 4.76 11.31
C CYS A 70 -8.11 3.93 12.05
N GLY A 71 -9.27 4.47 12.29
CA GLY A 71 -10.37 3.73 12.93
C GLY A 71 -10.78 2.46 12.16
N THR A 72 -10.85 2.53 10.82
CA THR A 72 -11.33 1.44 9.95
C THR A 72 -10.40 1.08 8.79
N GLY A 73 -9.45 1.94 8.44
CA GLY A 73 -8.61 1.81 7.24
C GLY A 73 -9.29 2.23 5.93
N ILE A 74 -10.60 2.57 5.95
CA ILE A 74 -11.40 2.74 4.72
C ILE A 74 -11.17 4.10 4.06
N GLY A 75 -11.31 5.20 4.79
CA GLY A 75 -11.31 6.55 4.21
C GLY A 75 -10.01 6.87 3.45
N PHE A 76 -8.87 6.58 4.04
CA PHE A 76 -7.57 6.70 3.39
C PHE A 76 -7.49 5.83 2.12
N THR A 77 -7.92 4.58 2.21
CA THR A 77 -7.89 3.63 1.09
C THR A 77 -8.72 4.13 -0.09
N CYS A 78 -9.90 4.71 0.17
CA CYS A 78 -10.72 5.34 -0.87
C CYS A 78 -9.99 6.53 -1.52
N GLN A 79 -9.29 7.34 -0.74
CA GLN A 79 -8.58 8.50 -1.25
C GLN A 79 -7.34 8.11 -2.05
N ILE A 80 -6.48 7.26 -1.52
CA ILE A 80 -5.21 6.92 -2.16
C ILE A 80 -5.40 6.18 -3.50
N ASN A 81 -6.49 5.44 -3.66
CA ASN A 81 -6.85 4.77 -4.92
C ASN A 81 -7.26 5.74 -6.05
N LYS A 82 -7.36 7.04 -5.78
CA LYS A 82 -7.57 8.07 -6.81
C LYS A 82 -6.27 8.50 -7.50
N HIS A 83 -5.14 7.96 -7.07
CA HIS A 83 -3.83 8.29 -7.64
C HIS A 83 -3.42 7.24 -8.67
N TRP A 84 -2.85 7.74 -9.77
CA TRP A 84 -2.37 6.88 -10.85
C TRP A 84 -1.45 5.77 -10.36
N GLY A 85 -1.73 4.53 -10.77
CA GLY A 85 -0.92 3.37 -10.48
C GLY A 85 -0.98 2.86 -9.04
N ILE A 86 -1.75 3.48 -8.15
CA ILE A 86 -1.89 3.05 -6.75
C ILE A 86 -3.03 2.06 -6.60
N ARG A 87 -2.75 0.94 -5.94
CA ARG A 87 -3.73 -0.07 -5.53
C ARG A 87 -3.64 -0.27 -4.03
N ALA A 88 -4.65 0.20 -3.32
CA ALA A 88 -4.78 0.09 -1.88
C ALA A 88 -6.03 -0.70 -1.49
N VAL A 89 -5.94 -1.48 -0.43
CA VAL A 89 -7.06 -2.29 0.08
C VAL A 89 -7.17 -2.12 1.60
N ALA A 90 -8.37 -1.82 2.08
CA ALA A 90 -8.68 -1.94 3.50
C ALA A 90 -8.83 -3.42 3.85
N VAL A 91 -8.00 -3.94 4.74
CA VAL A 91 -7.93 -5.35 5.08
C VAL A 91 -8.25 -5.59 6.56
N THR A 92 -9.04 -6.62 6.82
CA THR A 92 -9.51 -6.94 8.18
C THR A 92 -9.09 -8.33 8.66
N ASN A 93 -8.46 -9.12 7.78
CA ASN A 93 -8.00 -10.47 8.12
C ASN A 93 -6.80 -10.89 7.23
N PRO A 94 -6.01 -11.89 7.67
CA PRO A 94 -4.84 -12.35 6.91
C PRO A 94 -5.17 -12.89 5.52
N TYR A 95 -6.31 -13.53 5.32
CA TYR A 95 -6.68 -14.07 4.01
C TYR A 95 -6.89 -12.95 2.98
N SER A 96 -7.65 -11.91 3.33
CA SER A 96 -7.86 -10.77 2.43
C SER A 96 -6.53 -10.02 2.15
N ALA A 97 -5.66 -9.88 3.16
CA ALA A 97 -4.34 -9.27 3.01
C ALA A 97 -3.45 -10.06 2.03
N LYS A 98 -3.38 -11.39 2.18
CA LYS A 98 -2.71 -12.28 1.24
C LYS A 98 -3.26 -12.13 -0.18
N ARG A 99 -4.59 -12.12 -0.34
CA ARG A 99 -5.23 -11.98 -1.66
C ARG A 99 -5.03 -10.60 -2.27
N ALA A 100 -4.97 -9.54 -1.46
CA ALA A 100 -4.65 -8.20 -1.91
C ALA A 100 -3.28 -8.16 -2.65
N ARG A 101 -2.28 -8.87 -2.15
CA ARG A 101 -0.97 -8.99 -2.82
C ARG A 101 -1.03 -9.95 -4.00
N LEU A 102 -1.37 -11.21 -3.77
CA LEU A 102 -1.28 -12.27 -4.78
C LEU A 102 -2.19 -12.07 -5.98
N SER A 103 -3.32 -11.39 -5.84
CA SER A 103 -4.28 -11.23 -6.93
C SER A 103 -4.32 -9.84 -7.53
N ASN A 104 -4.03 -8.82 -6.72
CA ASN A 104 -4.26 -7.43 -7.09
C ASN A 104 -2.98 -6.58 -6.99
N ASN A 105 -1.85 -7.18 -6.62
CA ASN A 105 -0.59 -6.47 -6.40
C ASN A 105 -0.79 -5.16 -5.60
N ALA A 106 -1.57 -5.22 -4.51
CA ALA A 106 -1.85 -4.06 -3.70
C ALA A 106 -0.58 -3.59 -2.98
N GLN A 107 -0.13 -2.38 -3.29
CA GLN A 107 1.06 -1.77 -2.68
C GLN A 107 0.76 -1.21 -1.29
N VAL A 108 -0.49 -0.87 -1.01
CA VAL A 108 -0.89 -0.23 0.23
C VAL A 108 -2.01 -1.01 0.90
N ILE A 109 -1.92 -1.14 2.22
CA ILE A 109 -3.01 -1.65 3.04
C ILE A 109 -3.46 -0.61 4.07
N GLY A 110 -4.79 -0.52 4.24
CA GLY A 110 -5.43 0.22 5.32
C GLY A 110 -5.84 -0.71 6.44
N LEU A 111 -5.41 -0.42 7.67
CA LEU A 111 -5.74 -1.18 8.88
C LEU A 111 -6.67 -0.37 9.79
N GLY A 112 -7.64 -1.05 10.39
CA GLY A 112 -8.58 -0.47 11.33
C GLY A 112 -8.20 -0.78 12.79
N CYS A 113 -7.75 0.23 13.56
CA CYS A 113 -7.42 0.04 14.98
C CYS A 113 -8.64 -0.23 15.87
N ARG A 114 -9.85 0.07 15.38
CA ARG A 114 -11.13 -0.28 16.05
C ARG A 114 -11.65 -1.65 15.62
N VAL A 115 -11.04 -2.25 14.62
CA VAL A 115 -11.46 -3.53 14.02
C VAL A 115 -10.61 -4.68 14.56
N ASN A 116 -9.30 -4.48 14.64
CA ASN A 116 -8.33 -5.50 15.03
C ASN A 116 -7.42 -5.00 16.15
N ASP A 117 -6.99 -5.88 17.02
CA ASP A 117 -5.92 -5.60 18.00
C ASP A 117 -4.53 -5.56 17.32
N LEU A 118 -3.48 -5.31 18.10
CA LEU A 118 -2.12 -5.19 17.57
C LEU A 118 -1.60 -6.52 17.03
N GLU A 119 -1.78 -7.60 17.77
CA GLU A 119 -1.23 -8.90 17.38
C GLU A 119 -1.92 -9.43 16.12
N TYR A 120 -3.22 -9.28 16.03
CA TYR A 120 -3.93 -9.65 14.81
C TYR A 120 -3.55 -8.76 13.62
N SER A 121 -3.30 -7.48 13.87
CA SER A 121 -2.79 -6.56 12.84
C SER A 121 -1.42 -6.97 12.32
N LYS A 122 -0.51 -7.49 13.19
CA LYS A 122 0.78 -8.06 12.76
C LYS A 122 0.58 -9.28 11.85
N MET A 123 -0.35 -10.19 12.20
CA MET A 123 -0.67 -11.35 11.34
C MET A 123 -1.19 -10.91 9.96
N ILE A 124 -1.98 -9.85 9.89
CA ILE A 124 -2.45 -9.26 8.63
C ILE A 124 -1.26 -8.73 7.82
N VAL A 125 -0.36 -7.98 8.47
CA VAL A 125 0.84 -7.42 7.84
C VAL A 125 1.75 -8.54 7.30
N ASP A 126 1.97 -9.60 8.07
CA ASP A 126 2.74 -10.77 7.63
C ASP A 126 2.13 -11.41 6.39
N ALA A 127 0.84 -11.69 6.43
CA ALA A 127 0.15 -12.31 5.31
C ALA A 127 0.23 -11.45 4.03
N TRP A 128 0.35 -10.13 4.17
CA TRP A 128 0.52 -9.22 3.04
C TRP A 128 1.99 -9.17 2.58
N LEU A 129 2.96 -9.05 3.49
CA LEU A 129 4.38 -8.95 3.16
C LEU A 129 4.95 -10.24 2.57
N ASP A 130 4.57 -11.39 3.14
CA ASP A 130 5.14 -12.70 2.80
C ASP A 130 4.58 -13.29 1.49
N ASN A 131 3.62 -12.60 0.85
CA ASN A 131 2.99 -13.06 -0.38
C ASN A 131 3.10 -12.02 -1.52
N PRO A 132 4.30 -11.61 -1.94
CA PRO A 132 4.48 -10.63 -3.00
C PRO A 132 3.83 -11.10 -4.30
N PHE A 133 3.31 -10.16 -5.09
CA PHE A 133 2.86 -10.46 -6.44
C PHE A 133 4.07 -10.76 -7.32
N ASP A 134 4.00 -11.86 -8.03
CA ASP A 134 4.98 -12.26 -9.04
C ASP A 134 4.23 -12.52 -10.35
N PHE A 135 4.51 -11.70 -11.36
CA PHE A 135 3.83 -11.75 -12.64
C PHE A 135 4.05 -13.09 -13.35
N THR A 136 5.20 -13.75 -13.15
CA THR A 136 5.54 -15.02 -13.80
C THR A 136 4.69 -16.17 -13.27
N THR A 137 4.37 -16.16 -11.98
CA THR A 137 3.64 -17.24 -11.30
C THR A 137 2.18 -16.90 -10.97
N ALA A 138 1.77 -15.65 -11.20
CA ALA A 138 0.41 -15.21 -10.91
C ALA A 138 -0.61 -15.90 -11.83
N ARG A 139 -1.84 -16.05 -11.31
CA ARG A 139 -2.95 -16.61 -12.11
C ARG A 139 -3.25 -15.72 -13.31
N GLU A 140 -3.54 -16.32 -14.47
CA GLU A 140 -3.82 -15.59 -15.71
C GLU A 140 -4.94 -14.56 -15.58
N ASN A 141 -6.01 -14.87 -14.86
CA ASN A 141 -7.07 -13.89 -14.60
C ASN A 141 -6.58 -12.69 -13.76
N SER A 142 -5.66 -12.90 -12.83
CA SER A 142 -5.06 -11.79 -12.06
C SER A 142 -4.20 -10.90 -12.95
N LYS A 143 -3.40 -11.49 -13.83
CA LYS A 143 -2.59 -10.76 -14.82
C LYS A 143 -3.47 -9.91 -15.74
N LYS A 144 -4.50 -10.53 -16.36
CA LYS A 144 -5.45 -9.83 -17.24
C LYS A 144 -6.14 -8.66 -16.54
N ASN A 145 -6.62 -8.86 -15.33
CA ASN A 145 -7.29 -7.81 -14.55
C ASN A 145 -6.34 -6.66 -14.19
N LEU A 146 -5.08 -6.96 -13.86
CA LEU A 146 -4.09 -5.92 -13.58
C LEU A 146 -3.71 -5.11 -14.81
N LEU A 147 -3.55 -5.76 -15.98
CA LEU A 147 -3.31 -5.07 -17.26
C LEU A 147 -4.48 -4.17 -17.64
N GLU A 148 -5.72 -4.63 -17.44
CA GLU A 148 -6.91 -3.82 -17.70
C GLU A 148 -7.00 -2.63 -16.73
N ALA A 149 -6.71 -2.85 -15.44
CA ALA A 149 -6.67 -1.76 -14.45
C ALA A 149 -5.63 -0.70 -14.83
N GLU A 150 -4.45 -1.11 -15.33
CA GLU A 150 -3.42 -0.18 -15.80
C GLU A 150 -3.87 0.63 -17.02
N ARG A 151 -4.55 -0.01 -17.98
CA ARG A 151 -5.15 0.71 -19.13
C ARG A 151 -6.16 1.75 -18.65
N ASN A 152 -7.00 1.42 -17.68
CA ASN A 152 -7.97 2.32 -17.09
C ASN A 152 -7.29 3.47 -16.33
N ASP A 153 -6.25 3.20 -15.56
CA ASP A 153 -5.47 4.22 -14.87
C ASP A 153 -4.86 5.21 -15.89
N ASN A 154 -4.29 4.70 -16.97
CA ASN A 154 -3.73 5.55 -18.04
C ASN A 154 -4.79 6.39 -18.78
N ALA A 155 -6.01 5.89 -18.88
CA ALA A 155 -7.11 6.59 -19.59
C ALA A 155 -7.86 7.59 -18.70
N LEU A 156 -7.99 7.33 -17.39
CA LEU A 156 -8.91 8.03 -16.50
C LEU A 156 -8.21 8.88 -15.43
N LEU A 157 -6.97 8.57 -15.09
CA LEU A 157 -6.24 9.26 -14.05
C LEU A 157 -5.11 10.12 -14.62
N VAL A 158 -4.82 11.22 -13.93
CA VAL A 158 -3.68 12.06 -14.27
C VAL A 158 -2.40 11.38 -13.82
N LYS A 159 -1.53 11.05 -14.77
CA LYS A 159 -0.20 10.55 -14.49
C LYS A 159 0.72 11.72 -14.14
N PRO A 160 1.29 11.77 -12.91
CA PRO A 160 2.26 12.81 -12.57
C PRO A 160 3.48 12.77 -13.47
N ALA A 161 4.06 13.94 -13.78
CA ALA A 161 5.21 14.06 -14.67
C ALA A 161 6.49 13.42 -14.08
N ASP A 162 6.57 13.34 -12.75
CA ASP A 162 7.72 12.81 -12.00
C ASP A 162 7.59 11.34 -11.60
N VAL A 163 6.63 10.62 -12.18
CA VAL A 163 6.49 9.18 -11.95
C VAL A 163 7.74 8.44 -12.40
N ARG A 164 8.40 7.80 -11.46
CA ARG A 164 9.57 6.93 -11.69
C ARG A 164 9.22 5.46 -11.61
N TRP A 165 8.18 5.12 -10.83
CA TRP A 165 7.73 3.76 -10.69
C TRP A 165 6.94 3.31 -11.92
N ASN A 166 7.31 2.18 -12.48
CA ASN A 166 6.52 1.44 -13.44
C ASN A 166 5.91 0.25 -12.71
N MET A 167 4.65 0.04 -12.74
CA MET A 167 3.87 -0.94 -11.98
C MET A 167 4.39 -2.39 -11.95
N GLY A 168 5.66 -2.61 -12.28
CA GLY A 168 6.36 -3.88 -12.23
C GLY A 168 6.19 -4.75 -13.46
N PHE A 169 5.44 -4.31 -14.46
CA PHE A 169 5.36 -4.92 -15.78
C PHE A 169 5.15 -3.84 -16.84
N ARG A 170 5.64 -4.06 -18.03
CA ARG A 170 5.42 -3.20 -19.18
C ARG A 170 4.39 -3.85 -20.08
N PRO A 171 3.42 -3.10 -20.61
CA PRO A 171 2.51 -3.63 -21.65
C PRO A 171 3.23 -4.14 -22.89
N ASP A 172 4.48 -3.71 -23.10
CA ASP A 172 5.29 -4.06 -24.25
C ASP A 172 6.06 -5.40 -24.07
N ASP A 173 6.13 -5.94 -22.85
CA ASP A 173 6.81 -7.22 -22.60
C ASP A 173 6.03 -8.42 -23.19
N GLU A 174 4.75 -8.23 -23.58
CA GLU A 174 3.97 -9.24 -24.31
C GLU A 174 4.30 -9.34 -25.81
N LYS A 175 5.09 -8.40 -26.38
CA LYS A 175 5.41 -8.38 -27.81
C LYS A 175 6.72 -9.06 -28.18
N SER A 176 7.45 -9.61 -27.21
CA SER A 176 8.75 -10.24 -27.47
C SER A 176 8.71 -11.77 -27.62
N GLU A 177 7.52 -12.40 -27.60
CA GLU A 177 7.34 -13.82 -27.91
C GLU A 177 6.35 -13.98 -29.07
N GLY A 178 6.84 -13.66 -30.25
CA GLY A 178 6.14 -13.87 -31.52
C GLY A 178 7.15 -14.33 -32.56
#